data_95b68b4a76a590349ec0ee0f250b4b84
#
_entry.id   95b68b4a76a590349ec0ee0f250b4b84
#
_cell.length_a   1.000
_cell.length_b   1.000
_cell.length_c   1.000
_cell.angle_alpha   90.00
_cell.angle_beta   90.00
_cell.angle_gamma   90.00
#
_symmetry.space_group_name_H-M   'P 1'
#
loop_
_entity.id
_entity.type
_entity.pdbx_description
1 polymer ?
#
loop_
_entity_poly.entity_id
_entity_poly.type
_entity_poly.pdbx_seq_one_letter_code
_entity_poly.pdbx_strand_id
1 'polypeptide(L)'
;MKRVPIIPSLIVAAAVAAMIGLGIWQLHRAQWKKDLLALYQANAVLPPVSFPAVPTPADERLLFRRATGHCLEPASWTVRAGRNRAGESGWSHIALCRTGAEGPGIAVDLGWSREDQPPRGYRGGLVSGVIGSDRKHILLLVADQPAPGLQPSQPPSIADIPNNHMAYAVQWFLFAATALVVYVIALRRRLR
;
A
#
# COMPACT_ATOMS: atom_id res chain seq x y z
N MET A 1 23.09 -54.23 5.78
CA MET A 1 21.94 -53.31 5.54
C MET A 1 22.40 -51.87 5.73
N LYS A 2 22.35 -51.06 4.66
CA LYS A 2 22.71 -49.62 4.75
C LYS A 2 21.63 -48.88 5.56
N ARG A 3 22.03 -48.13 6.58
CA ARG A 3 21.09 -47.42 7.48
C ARG A 3 20.67 -46.05 6.89
N VAL A 4 19.43 -45.65 7.15
CA VAL A 4 18.94 -44.33 6.82
C VAL A 4 19.76 -43.28 7.58
N PRO A 5 20.26 -42.21 6.92
CA PRO A 5 21.04 -41.18 7.57
C PRO A 5 20.13 -40.26 8.39
N ILE A 6 20.09 -40.45 9.72
CA ILE A 6 19.14 -39.77 10.61
C ILE A 6 19.29 -38.23 10.54
N ILE A 7 20.50 -37.71 10.68
CA ILE A 7 20.75 -36.24 10.69
C ILE A 7 20.31 -35.57 9.39
N PRO A 8 20.72 -36.02 8.18
CA PRO A 8 20.21 -35.44 6.93
C PRO A 8 18.69 -35.56 6.79
N SER A 9 18.09 -36.68 7.26
CA SER A 9 16.63 -36.87 7.22
C SER A 9 15.90 -35.81 8.06
N LEU A 10 16.40 -35.55 9.26
CA LEU A 10 15.81 -34.56 10.17
C LEU A 10 15.96 -33.15 9.59
N ILE A 11 17.11 -32.81 8.98
CA ILE A 11 17.32 -31.52 8.36
C ILE A 11 16.33 -31.30 7.20
N VAL A 12 16.19 -32.30 6.32
CA VAL A 12 15.27 -32.20 5.17
C VAL A 12 13.82 -32.12 5.66
N ALA A 13 13.43 -32.94 6.65
CA ALA A 13 12.09 -32.90 7.22
C ALA A 13 11.77 -31.50 7.82
N ALA A 14 12.71 -30.94 8.58
CA ALA A 14 12.57 -29.59 9.13
C ALA A 14 12.45 -28.52 8.04
N ALA A 15 13.29 -28.60 6.99
CA ALA A 15 13.23 -27.66 5.86
C ALA A 15 11.91 -27.76 5.09
N VAL A 16 11.42 -28.98 4.82
CA VAL A 16 10.12 -29.21 4.16
C VAL A 16 8.98 -28.67 5.03
N ALA A 17 9.00 -28.93 6.33
CA ALA A 17 7.99 -28.42 7.25
C ALA A 17 7.97 -26.88 7.30
N ALA A 18 9.14 -26.25 7.32
CA ALA A 18 9.26 -24.79 7.28
C ALA A 18 8.70 -24.21 5.97
N MET A 19 9.02 -24.81 4.81
CA MET A 19 8.50 -24.37 3.51
C MET A 19 6.97 -24.52 3.42
N ILE A 20 6.41 -25.62 3.93
CA ILE A 20 4.96 -25.80 4.01
C ILE A 20 4.33 -24.75 4.92
N GLY A 21 4.92 -24.49 6.09
CA GLY A 21 4.46 -23.46 7.02
C GLY A 21 4.45 -22.06 6.39
N LEU A 22 5.50 -21.71 5.64
CA LEU A 22 5.57 -20.45 4.89
C LEU A 22 4.53 -20.39 3.77
N GLY A 23 4.27 -21.49 3.08
CA GLY A 23 3.20 -21.58 2.09
C GLY A 23 1.82 -21.31 2.69
N ILE A 24 1.51 -21.94 3.80
CA ILE A 24 0.24 -21.73 4.55
C ILE A 24 0.13 -20.29 5.04
N TRP A 25 1.22 -19.72 5.60
CA TRP A 25 1.24 -18.32 6.02
C TRP A 25 0.96 -17.36 4.86
N GLN A 26 1.52 -17.62 3.67
CA GLN A 26 1.24 -16.83 2.48
C GLN A 26 -0.23 -16.91 2.03
N LEU A 27 -0.89 -18.09 2.17
CA LEU A 27 -2.31 -18.23 1.88
C LEU A 27 -3.17 -17.37 2.83
N HIS A 28 -2.89 -17.40 4.12
CA HIS A 28 -3.59 -16.55 5.10
C HIS A 28 -3.38 -15.07 4.80
N ARG A 29 -2.15 -14.68 4.42
CA ARG A 29 -1.84 -13.30 4.05
C ARG A 29 -2.56 -12.87 2.78
N ALA A 30 -2.67 -13.78 1.78
CA ALA A 30 -3.43 -13.54 0.56
C ALA A 30 -4.92 -13.28 0.85
N GLN A 31 -5.52 -14.08 1.73
CA GLN A 31 -6.92 -13.90 2.12
C GLN A 31 -7.13 -12.57 2.84
N TRP A 32 -6.33 -12.28 3.87
CA TRP A 32 -6.38 -10.99 4.56
C TRP A 32 -6.27 -9.80 3.60
N LYS A 33 -5.34 -9.88 2.63
CA LYS A 33 -5.16 -8.82 1.64
C LYS A 33 -6.37 -8.69 0.71
N LYS A 34 -6.99 -9.82 0.33
CA LYS A 34 -8.22 -9.83 -0.48
C LYS A 34 -9.36 -9.12 0.24
N ASP A 35 -9.54 -9.37 1.54
CA ASP A 35 -10.59 -8.75 2.35
C ASP A 35 -10.35 -7.24 2.48
N LEU A 36 -9.09 -6.82 2.67
CA LEU A 36 -8.71 -5.41 2.70
C LEU A 36 -8.98 -4.71 1.36
N LEU A 37 -8.64 -5.34 0.24
CA LEU A 37 -8.92 -4.79 -1.09
C LEU A 37 -10.42 -4.69 -1.37
N ALA A 38 -11.22 -5.65 -0.89
CA ALA A 38 -12.68 -5.58 -0.99
C ALA A 38 -13.25 -4.39 -0.21
N LEU A 39 -12.73 -4.11 1.00
CA LEU A 39 -13.07 -2.91 1.76
C LEU A 39 -12.77 -1.63 0.96
N TYR A 40 -11.60 -1.54 0.36
CA TYR A 40 -11.19 -0.36 -0.43
C TYR A 40 -12.05 -0.19 -1.69
N GLN A 41 -12.43 -1.28 -2.36
CA GLN A 41 -13.36 -1.24 -3.49
C GLN A 41 -14.74 -0.73 -3.06
N ALA A 42 -15.24 -1.18 -1.90
CA ALA A 42 -16.49 -0.67 -1.34
C ALA A 42 -16.38 0.83 -1.01
N ASN A 43 -15.26 1.29 -0.44
CA ASN A 43 -15.05 2.70 -0.11
C ASN A 43 -15.16 3.62 -1.33
N ALA A 44 -14.67 3.18 -2.48
CA ALA A 44 -14.66 4.01 -3.70
C ALA A 44 -16.08 4.42 -4.18
N VAL A 45 -17.12 3.64 -3.82
CA VAL A 45 -18.51 3.87 -4.24
C VAL A 45 -19.40 4.41 -3.10
N LEU A 46 -18.90 4.46 -1.87
CA LEU A 46 -19.63 5.01 -0.73
C LEU A 46 -19.75 6.54 -0.81
N PRO A 47 -20.78 7.15 -0.17
CA PRO A 47 -20.92 8.61 -0.08
C PRO A 47 -19.65 9.26 0.50
N PRO A 48 -19.33 10.50 0.09
CA PRO A 48 -18.20 11.24 0.65
C PRO A 48 -18.29 11.40 2.18
N VAL A 49 -17.14 11.46 2.84
CA VAL A 49 -17.03 11.72 4.29
C VAL A 49 -16.24 13.01 4.55
N SER A 50 -16.36 13.56 5.74
CA SER A 50 -15.42 14.58 6.20
C SER A 50 -14.05 13.96 6.40
N PHE A 51 -13.00 14.61 5.87
CA PHE A 51 -11.62 14.17 6.10
C PHE A 51 -11.28 14.33 7.59
N PRO A 52 -10.68 13.32 8.26
CA PRO A 52 -10.34 13.40 9.67
C PRO A 52 -9.40 14.58 9.95
N ALA A 53 -9.75 15.43 10.93
CA ALA A 53 -8.91 16.57 11.32
C ALA A 53 -7.58 16.11 11.97
N VAL A 54 -7.59 14.97 12.65
CA VAL A 54 -6.42 14.32 13.25
C VAL A 54 -6.42 12.86 12.83
N PRO A 55 -5.80 12.51 11.67
CA PRO A 55 -5.75 11.12 11.21
C PRO A 55 -5.03 10.19 12.19
N THR A 56 -5.60 9.03 12.41
CA THR A 56 -5.05 7.95 13.22
C THR A 56 -4.81 6.69 12.37
N PRO A 57 -4.00 5.72 12.80
CA PRO A 57 -3.85 4.46 12.08
C PRO A 57 -5.17 3.71 11.83
N ALA A 58 -6.18 3.88 12.69
CA ALA A 58 -7.51 3.31 12.51
C ALA A 58 -8.26 3.90 11.30
N ASP A 59 -7.90 5.10 10.87
CA ASP A 59 -8.51 5.78 9.74
C ASP A 59 -8.00 5.28 8.38
N GLU A 60 -6.97 4.42 8.34
CA GLU A 60 -6.56 3.74 7.11
C GLU A 60 -7.68 2.90 6.47
N ARG A 61 -8.70 2.54 7.25
CA ARG A 61 -9.94 1.94 6.72
C ARG A 61 -10.71 2.86 5.76
N LEU A 62 -10.45 4.18 5.78
CA LEU A 62 -11.07 5.17 4.89
C LEU A 62 -10.32 5.35 3.56
N LEU A 63 -9.19 4.66 3.36
CA LEU A 63 -8.44 4.76 2.11
C LEU A 63 -9.34 4.49 0.90
N PHE A 64 -9.07 5.21 -0.18
CA PHE A 64 -9.82 5.20 -1.45
C PHE A 64 -11.26 5.74 -1.36
N ARG A 65 -11.72 6.20 -0.21
CA ARG A 65 -13.01 6.86 -0.08
C ARG A 65 -12.93 8.31 -0.52
N ARG A 66 -14.01 8.81 -1.09
CA ARG A 66 -14.14 10.25 -1.35
C ARG A 66 -14.31 10.99 -0.03
N ALA A 67 -13.65 12.13 0.08
CA ALA A 67 -13.76 12.97 1.26
C ALA A 67 -13.76 14.45 0.90
N THR A 68 -14.24 15.25 1.84
CA THR A 68 -14.13 16.71 1.80
C THR A 68 -13.37 17.19 3.03
N GLY A 69 -12.49 18.17 2.83
CA GLY A 69 -11.74 18.84 3.88
C GLY A 69 -11.77 20.34 3.66
N HIS A 70 -11.67 21.13 4.72
CA HIS A 70 -11.55 22.57 4.63
C HIS A 70 -10.13 23.00 4.96
N CYS A 71 -9.43 23.52 3.97
CA CYS A 71 -8.13 24.16 4.13
C CYS A 71 -8.38 25.65 4.43
N LEU A 72 -8.18 26.12 5.65
CA LEU A 72 -8.28 27.55 5.95
C LEU A 72 -7.16 28.31 5.26
N GLU A 73 -5.94 27.81 5.42
CA GLU A 73 -4.75 28.33 4.76
C GLU A 73 -3.65 27.24 4.76
N PRO A 74 -2.77 27.21 3.75
CA PRO A 74 -1.60 26.35 3.77
C PRO A 74 -0.57 26.87 4.77
N ALA A 75 -0.28 26.09 5.82
CA ALA A 75 0.74 26.41 6.81
C ALA A 75 2.15 26.09 6.30
N SER A 76 2.29 25.04 5.50
CA SER A 76 3.54 24.66 4.88
C SER A 76 3.30 23.84 3.60
N TRP A 77 4.34 23.78 2.76
CA TRP A 77 4.34 23.01 1.53
C TRP A 77 5.44 21.96 1.57
N THR A 78 5.15 20.79 1.03
CA THR A 78 6.14 19.76 0.73
C THR A 78 5.89 19.23 -0.67
N VAL A 79 6.95 18.76 -1.33
CA VAL A 79 6.85 18.13 -2.64
C VAL A 79 7.26 16.67 -2.54
N ARG A 80 6.63 15.85 -3.35
CA ARG A 80 6.91 14.42 -3.44
C ARG A 80 6.90 14.02 -4.90
N ALA A 81 7.80 13.11 -5.29
CA ALA A 81 7.74 12.48 -6.60
C ALA A 81 6.35 11.87 -6.81
N GLY A 82 5.69 12.21 -7.91
CA GLY A 82 4.33 11.80 -8.22
C GLY A 82 4.07 11.80 -9.71
N ARG A 83 2.82 11.52 -10.08
CA ARG A 83 2.37 11.53 -11.47
C ARG A 83 1.11 12.37 -11.61
N ASN A 84 0.92 12.96 -12.80
CA ASN A 84 -0.36 13.56 -13.17
C ASN A 84 -1.33 12.47 -13.69
N ARG A 85 -2.56 12.87 -14.02
CA ARG A 85 -3.57 11.94 -14.55
C ARG A 85 -3.20 11.32 -15.91
N ALA A 86 -2.28 11.93 -16.66
CA ALA A 86 -1.75 11.39 -17.90
C ALA A 86 -0.60 10.38 -17.68
N GLY A 87 -0.18 10.16 -16.41
CA GLY A 87 0.90 9.25 -16.04
C GLY A 87 2.30 9.86 -16.17
N GLU A 88 2.44 11.16 -16.45
CA GLU A 88 3.74 11.83 -16.54
C GLU A 88 4.36 11.97 -15.15
N SER A 89 5.66 11.65 -15.04
CA SER A 89 6.42 11.79 -13.80
C SER A 89 6.82 13.23 -13.52
N GLY A 90 6.73 13.66 -12.27
CA GLY A 90 7.07 15.00 -11.78
C GLY A 90 6.82 15.12 -10.28
N TRP A 91 6.28 16.24 -9.82
CA TRP A 91 6.15 16.55 -8.41
C TRP A 91 4.70 16.82 -8.01
N SER A 92 4.21 16.05 -7.02
CA SER A 92 2.97 16.34 -6.30
C SER A 92 3.24 17.41 -5.23
N HIS A 93 2.41 18.44 -5.17
CA HIS A 93 2.49 19.54 -4.23
C HIS A 93 1.52 19.32 -3.07
N ILE A 94 2.07 19.04 -1.91
CA ILE A 94 1.31 18.70 -0.70
C ILE A 94 1.33 19.89 0.24
N ALA A 95 0.17 20.47 0.51
CA ALA A 95 -0.03 21.47 1.54
C ALA A 95 -0.39 20.81 2.86
N LEU A 96 0.24 21.22 3.95
CA LEU A 96 -0.27 21.03 5.29
C LEU A 96 -1.22 22.20 5.59
N CYS A 97 -2.51 21.94 5.55
CA CYS A 97 -3.57 22.92 5.70
C CYS A 97 -4.01 23.07 7.14
N ARG A 98 -4.06 24.28 7.65
CA ARG A 98 -4.76 24.56 8.92
C ARG A 98 -6.26 24.34 8.74
N THR A 99 -6.89 23.74 9.72
CA THR A 99 -8.35 23.49 9.75
C THR A 99 -9.06 24.26 10.86
N GLY A 100 -8.29 24.92 11.74
CA GLY A 100 -8.77 25.70 12.87
C GLY A 100 -7.64 26.52 13.48
N ALA A 101 -7.91 27.17 14.62
CA ALA A 101 -6.91 27.95 15.35
C ALA A 101 -5.80 27.07 15.95
N GLU A 102 -6.16 25.84 16.33
CA GLU A 102 -5.25 24.84 16.92
C GLU A 102 -5.39 23.50 16.22
N GLY A 103 -4.36 22.68 16.31
CA GLY A 103 -4.35 21.31 15.77
C GLY A 103 -3.35 21.09 14.64
N PRO A 104 -3.10 19.81 14.30
CA PRO A 104 -2.06 19.41 13.35
C PRO A 104 -2.43 19.75 11.89
N GLY A 105 -3.69 20.05 11.60
CA GLY A 105 -4.17 20.28 10.24
C GLY A 105 -4.32 19.00 9.41
N ILE A 106 -4.65 19.19 8.12
CA ILE A 106 -4.80 18.09 7.15
C ILE A 106 -3.75 18.21 6.05
N ALA A 107 -3.23 17.06 5.61
CA ALA A 107 -2.34 16.99 4.45
C ALA A 107 -3.19 16.85 3.16
N VAL A 108 -2.97 17.74 2.21
CA VAL A 108 -3.71 17.80 0.94
C VAL A 108 -2.75 17.85 -0.23
N ASP A 109 -2.82 16.87 -1.13
CA ASP A 109 -2.16 16.94 -2.45
C ASP A 109 -3.01 17.83 -3.35
N LEU A 110 -2.52 19.04 -3.59
CA LEU A 110 -3.21 20.07 -4.34
C LEU A 110 -2.84 20.10 -5.83
N GLY A 111 -2.14 19.08 -6.29
CA GLY A 111 -1.83 18.95 -7.71
C GLY A 111 -0.38 18.67 -8.01
N TRP A 112 -0.10 18.55 -9.29
CA TRP A 112 1.16 18.13 -9.86
C TRP A 112 1.75 19.16 -10.80
N SER A 113 3.08 19.25 -10.84
CA SER A 113 3.82 19.96 -11.87
C SER A 113 5.16 19.29 -12.19
N ARG A 114 5.84 19.77 -13.25
CA ARG A 114 7.21 19.32 -13.57
C ARG A 114 8.25 19.98 -12.66
N GLU A 115 7.91 21.11 -12.06
CA GLU A 115 8.76 21.88 -11.16
C GLU A 115 8.44 21.54 -9.71
N ASP A 116 9.43 21.65 -8.83
CA ASP A 116 9.32 21.34 -7.39
C ASP A 116 8.93 22.57 -6.55
N GLN A 117 8.63 23.70 -7.20
CA GLN A 117 8.26 24.94 -6.51
C GLN A 117 6.76 24.95 -6.15
N PRO A 118 6.40 25.35 -4.92
CA PRO A 118 5.00 25.40 -4.51
C PRO A 118 4.20 26.39 -5.35
N PRO A 119 2.89 26.13 -5.57
CA PRO A 119 2.04 27.01 -6.36
C PRO A 119 1.89 28.38 -5.69
N ARG A 120 1.80 29.43 -6.49
CA ARG A 120 1.55 30.77 -6.00
C ARG A 120 0.05 31.06 -5.96
N GLY A 121 -0.40 31.77 -4.94
CA GLY A 121 -1.76 32.30 -4.87
C GLY A 121 -2.84 31.35 -4.33
N TYR A 122 -2.51 30.13 -3.95
CA TYR A 122 -3.46 29.28 -3.22
C TYR A 122 -3.64 29.77 -1.78
N ARG A 123 -4.86 30.14 -1.42
CA ARG A 123 -5.21 30.72 -0.10
C ARG A 123 -6.04 29.80 0.79
N GLY A 124 -6.34 28.60 0.34
CA GLY A 124 -7.23 27.65 1.02
C GLY A 124 -8.62 27.57 0.38
N GLY A 125 -9.54 26.93 1.05
CA GLY A 125 -10.92 26.72 0.61
C GLY A 125 -11.37 25.29 0.88
N LEU A 126 -12.58 24.95 0.42
CA LEU A 126 -13.11 23.61 0.47
C LEU A 126 -12.38 22.73 -0.56
N VAL A 127 -11.89 21.58 -0.11
CA VAL A 127 -11.20 20.63 -0.98
C VAL A 127 -11.99 19.33 -0.96
N SER A 128 -12.35 18.83 -2.14
CA SER A 128 -12.92 17.50 -2.36
C SER A 128 -11.90 16.63 -3.08
N GLY A 129 -11.87 15.35 -2.73
CA GLY A 129 -10.90 14.45 -3.33
C GLY A 129 -11.04 13.01 -2.87
N VAL A 130 -9.98 12.24 -3.04
CA VAL A 130 -9.88 10.83 -2.64
C VAL A 130 -8.82 10.68 -1.55
N ILE A 131 -9.14 9.89 -0.53
CA ILE A 131 -8.21 9.61 0.58
C ILE A 131 -7.14 8.63 0.08
N GLY A 132 -5.89 9.06 0.11
CA GLY A 132 -4.70 8.25 -0.10
C GLY A 132 -3.92 8.01 1.19
N SER A 133 -2.99 7.07 1.17
CA SER A 133 -2.06 6.85 2.28
C SER A 133 -0.88 7.83 2.22
N ASP A 134 -0.41 8.25 3.38
CA ASP A 134 0.81 9.03 3.52
C ASP A 134 1.67 8.53 4.68
N ARG A 135 2.99 8.41 4.46
CA ARG A 135 3.91 7.92 5.50
C ARG A 135 4.07 8.89 6.66
N LYS A 136 3.95 10.19 6.39
CA LYS A 136 4.19 11.25 7.38
C LYS A 136 2.92 11.62 8.13
N HIS A 137 1.78 11.65 7.43
CA HIS A 137 0.51 12.16 7.95
C HIS A 137 -0.58 11.08 8.05
N ILE A 138 -0.23 9.80 7.82
CA ILE A 138 -1.13 8.64 7.78
C ILE A 138 -2.06 8.70 6.56
N LEU A 139 -2.86 9.77 6.45
CA LEU A 139 -3.78 10.03 5.35
C LEU A 139 -3.39 11.28 4.57
N LEU A 140 -3.70 11.27 3.29
CA LEU A 140 -3.54 12.38 2.36
C LEU A 140 -4.83 12.57 1.56
N LEU A 141 -5.38 13.76 1.51
CA LEU A 141 -6.49 14.08 0.62
C LEU A 141 -5.93 14.47 -0.74
N VAL A 142 -6.10 13.63 -1.75
CA VAL A 142 -5.70 13.96 -3.13
C VAL A 142 -6.84 14.72 -3.80
N ALA A 143 -6.62 16.00 -4.06
CA ALA A 143 -7.65 16.91 -4.54
C ALA A 143 -8.12 16.58 -5.97
N ASP A 144 -9.42 16.65 -6.20
CA ASP A 144 -10.00 16.53 -7.56
C ASP A 144 -9.66 17.73 -8.43
N GLN A 145 -9.64 18.92 -7.84
CA GLN A 145 -9.31 20.19 -8.48
C GLN A 145 -7.94 20.66 -7.98
N PRO A 146 -7.00 20.91 -8.88
CA PRO A 146 -5.67 21.37 -8.49
C PRO A 146 -5.67 22.84 -8.05
N ALA A 147 -4.65 23.23 -7.27
CA ALA A 147 -4.38 24.63 -7.01
C ALA A 147 -4.01 25.38 -8.29
N PRO A 148 -4.17 26.72 -8.32
CA PRO A 148 -3.83 27.52 -9.49
C PRO A 148 -2.41 27.25 -10.00
N GLY A 149 -2.27 27.02 -11.31
CA GLY A 149 -1.00 26.74 -11.96
C GLY A 149 -0.53 25.29 -11.91
N LEU A 150 -1.24 24.40 -11.20
CA LEU A 150 -0.95 22.97 -11.16
C LEU A 150 -1.91 22.18 -12.06
N GLN A 151 -1.46 20.99 -12.45
CA GLN A 151 -2.31 19.95 -13.06
C GLN A 151 -2.84 19.00 -11.97
N PRO A 152 -3.95 18.29 -12.21
CA PRO A 152 -4.44 17.29 -11.25
C PRO A 152 -3.41 16.17 -11.05
N SER A 153 -3.11 15.83 -9.79
CA SER A 153 -2.35 14.64 -9.44
C SER A 153 -3.11 13.36 -9.83
N GLN A 154 -2.39 12.28 -10.09
CA GLN A 154 -2.99 10.97 -10.27
C GLN A 154 -3.68 10.55 -8.94
N PRO A 155 -4.98 10.22 -8.97
CA PRO A 155 -5.67 9.77 -7.77
C PRO A 155 -5.12 8.41 -7.31
N PRO A 156 -5.19 8.09 -6.01
CA PRO A 156 -4.80 6.78 -5.50
C PRO A 156 -5.59 5.67 -6.20
N SER A 157 -4.90 4.62 -6.64
CA SER A 157 -5.53 3.47 -7.32
C SER A 157 -5.34 2.19 -6.51
N ILE A 158 -6.43 1.44 -6.35
CA ILE A 158 -6.40 0.11 -5.72
C ILE A 158 -5.57 -0.87 -6.57
N ALA A 159 -5.51 -0.65 -7.89
CA ALA A 159 -4.72 -1.48 -8.80
C ALA A 159 -3.20 -1.36 -8.54
N ASP A 160 -2.74 -0.27 -7.93
CA ASP A 160 -1.33 -0.08 -7.59
C ASP A 160 -0.90 -0.85 -6.34
N ILE A 161 -1.84 -1.53 -5.65
CA ILE A 161 -1.55 -2.30 -4.45
C ILE A 161 -1.15 -3.74 -4.83
N PRO A 162 0.13 -4.12 -4.68
CA PRO A 162 0.58 -5.46 -5.07
C PRO A 162 -0.05 -6.55 -4.19
N ASN A 163 -0.45 -7.66 -4.80
CA ASN A 163 -0.98 -8.83 -4.10
C ASN A 163 -0.39 -10.12 -4.70
N ASN A 164 0.88 -10.39 -4.41
CA ASN A 164 1.63 -11.52 -4.96
C ASN A 164 1.66 -12.74 -4.02
N HIS A 165 0.92 -12.70 -2.92
CA HIS A 165 0.98 -13.74 -1.87
C HIS A 165 0.62 -15.14 -2.39
N MET A 166 -0.35 -15.24 -3.31
CA MET A 166 -0.72 -16.53 -3.91
C MET A 166 0.45 -17.13 -4.72
N ALA A 167 1.15 -16.32 -5.51
CA ALA A 167 2.32 -16.78 -6.26
C ALA A 167 3.43 -17.31 -5.35
N TYR A 168 3.70 -16.58 -4.24
CA TYR A 168 4.67 -17.03 -3.24
C TYR A 168 4.22 -18.29 -2.51
N ALA A 169 2.94 -18.48 -2.22
CA ALA A 169 2.43 -19.72 -1.62
C ALA A 169 2.72 -20.93 -2.53
N VAL A 170 2.37 -20.81 -3.82
CA VAL A 170 2.67 -21.86 -4.82
C VAL A 170 4.17 -22.15 -4.88
N GLN A 171 5.01 -21.12 -4.90
CA GLN A 171 6.46 -21.27 -4.92
C GLN A 171 6.99 -22.05 -3.71
N TRP A 172 6.50 -21.76 -2.50
CA TRP A 172 6.92 -22.47 -1.30
C TRP A 172 6.52 -23.93 -1.31
N PHE A 173 5.31 -24.26 -1.78
CA PHE A 173 4.88 -25.66 -1.92
C PHE A 173 5.66 -26.41 -2.99
N LEU A 174 6.00 -25.77 -4.11
CA LEU A 174 6.86 -26.37 -5.13
C LEU A 174 8.28 -26.64 -4.60
N PHE A 175 8.85 -25.75 -3.80
CA PHE A 175 10.15 -25.97 -3.17
C PHE A 175 10.09 -27.14 -2.20
N ALA A 176 9.05 -27.23 -1.37
CA ALA A 176 8.85 -28.36 -0.45
C ALA A 176 8.75 -29.68 -1.19
N ALA A 177 7.95 -29.75 -2.25
CA ALA A 177 7.79 -30.93 -3.08
C ALA A 177 9.09 -31.33 -3.76
N THR A 178 9.83 -30.39 -4.35
CA THR A 178 11.12 -30.63 -5.01
C THR A 178 12.16 -31.15 -4.03
N ALA A 179 12.29 -30.53 -2.85
CA ALA A 179 13.21 -30.97 -1.81
C ALA A 179 12.90 -32.42 -1.36
N LEU A 180 11.63 -32.75 -1.19
CA LEU A 180 11.19 -34.09 -0.83
C LEU A 180 11.53 -35.12 -1.93
N VAL A 181 11.22 -34.80 -3.18
CA VAL A 181 11.51 -35.69 -4.33
C VAL A 181 13.01 -35.94 -4.46
N VAL A 182 13.82 -34.88 -4.43
CA VAL A 182 15.30 -35.00 -4.52
C VAL A 182 15.83 -35.85 -3.36
N TYR A 183 15.35 -35.62 -2.15
CA TYR A 183 15.75 -36.40 -0.98
C TYR A 183 15.39 -37.89 -1.12
N VAL A 184 14.16 -38.20 -1.54
CA VAL A 184 13.72 -39.59 -1.75
C VAL A 184 14.57 -40.31 -2.81
N ILE A 185 14.91 -39.61 -3.91
CA ILE A 185 15.78 -40.19 -4.96
C ILE A 185 17.19 -40.44 -4.40
N ALA A 186 17.77 -39.50 -3.68
CA ALA A 186 19.09 -39.64 -3.05
C ALA A 186 19.11 -40.79 -2.03
N LEU A 187 18.07 -40.92 -1.21
CA LEU A 187 17.93 -41.98 -0.23
C LEU A 187 17.82 -43.34 -0.89
N ARG A 188 17.00 -43.48 -1.95
CA ARG A 188 16.88 -44.74 -2.72
C ARG A 188 18.21 -45.17 -3.34
N ARG A 189 18.99 -44.21 -3.92
CA ARG A 189 20.32 -44.49 -4.48
C ARG A 189 21.33 -44.96 -3.43
N ARG A 190 21.25 -44.42 -2.19
CA ARG A 190 22.15 -44.77 -1.10
C ARG A 190 21.82 -46.14 -0.49
N LEU A 191 20.58 -46.55 -0.50
CA LEU A 191 20.12 -47.82 0.08
C LEU A 191 20.29 -49.02 -0.88
N ARG A 192 20.37 -48.75 -2.19
CA ARG A 192 20.79 -49.75 -3.17
C ARG A 192 22.30 -49.92 -3.09
#